data_609d58c783118b2b1c4ea03508b44321
#
_entry.id   609d58c783118b2b1c4ea03508b44321
#
_cell.length_a   1.000
_cell.length_b   1.000
_cell.length_c   1.000
_cell.angle_alpha   90.00
_cell.angle_beta   90.00
_cell.angle_gamma   90.00
#
_symmetry.space_group_name_H-M   'P 1'
#
loop_
_entity.id
_entity.type
_entity.pdbx_description
1 polymer ?
#
loop_
_entity_poly.entity_id
_entity_poly.type
_entity_poly.pdbx_seq_one_letter_code
_entity_poly.pdbx_strand_id
1 'polypeptide(L)'
;MLKLRSFIFALGYNISSALIGLIAVIIWPIFPYSWRWRIVTCWNRFVMFWLRVCCGIRFEIIGSKHADKFPCVVMAKHQSTWETMFLQYYFGPVSTILKKELFRIPFFGWGLASLRPIAIDRSNPIQALKEIKKQGIERLKQGNNLMIFPEGTRTPVGEVGNYARSGADIAISAGVPIIAVAHNAGECWPHKQFIKYPGTIRVVISEPIETEGKDRKQLTEDVKNWIEGEIAKMPPARKDGVKLVAIEKK
;
A
#
# COMPACT_ATOMS: atom_id res chain seq x y z
N MET A 1 -10.59 -24.82 11.06
CA MET A 1 -11.25 -23.51 11.27
C MET A 1 -10.62 -22.37 10.43
N LEU A 2 -9.29 -22.17 10.41
CA LEU A 2 -8.65 -21.09 9.65
C LEU A 2 -8.94 -21.14 8.12
N LYS A 3 -8.90 -22.33 7.51
CA LYS A 3 -9.21 -22.52 6.07
C LYS A 3 -10.63 -22.06 5.73
N LEU A 4 -11.63 -22.45 6.54
CA LEU A 4 -13.03 -22.05 6.33
C LEU A 4 -13.21 -20.53 6.48
N ARG A 5 -12.64 -19.93 7.51
CA ARG A 5 -12.67 -18.47 7.74
C ARG A 5 -12.03 -17.71 6.59
N SER A 6 -10.88 -18.18 6.10
CA SER A 6 -10.20 -17.60 4.94
C SER A 6 -10.98 -17.78 3.66
N PHE A 7 -11.73 -18.89 3.50
CA PHE A 7 -12.61 -19.12 2.36
C PHE A 7 -13.81 -18.17 2.35
N ILE A 8 -14.48 -18.00 3.49
CA ILE A 8 -15.61 -17.05 3.62
C ILE A 8 -15.12 -15.62 3.34
N PHE A 9 -13.93 -15.26 3.86
CA PHE A 9 -13.30 -13.97 3.54
C PHE A 9 -13.06 -13.83 2.05
N ALA A 10 -12.43 -14.82 1.40
CA ALA A 10 -12.10 -14.78 -0.02
C ALA A 10 -13.35 -14.67 -0.90
N LEU A 11 -14.44 -15.38 -0.56
CA LEU A 11 -15.72 -15.30 -1.28
C LEU A 11 -16.28 -13.88 -1.25
N GLY A 12 -16.41 -13.29 -0.06
CA GLY A 12 -16.93 -11.92 0.10
C GLY A 12 -16.00 -10.88 -0.54
N TYR A 13 -14.68 -11.06 -0.43
CA TYR A 13 -13.67 -10.22 -1.08
C TYR A 13 -13.83 -10.20 -2.61
N ASN A 14 -13.94 -11.38 -3.25
CA ASN A 14 -14.03 -11.45 -4.70
C ASN A 14 -15.38 -10.94 -5.23
N ILE A 15 -16.50 -11.31 -4.58
CA ILE A 15 -17.82 -10.84 -4.97
C ILE A 15 -17.91 -9.31 -4.84
N SER A 16 -17.51 -8.77 -3.70
CA SER A 16 -17.57 -7.32 -3.47
C SER A 16 -16.60 -6.55 -4.37
N SER A 17 -15.44 -7.14 -4.71
CA SER A 17 -14.49 -6.56 -5.68
C SER A 17 -15.08 -6.43 -7.07
N ALA A 18 -15.82 -7.46 -7.53
CA ALA A 18 -16.51 -7.41 -8.82
C ALA A 18 -17.63 -6.34 -8.81
N LEU A 19 -18.41 -6.27 -7.73
CA LEU A 19 -19.48 -5.29 -7.58
C LEU A 19 -18.94 -3.84 -7.58
N ILE A 20 -17.91 -3.54 -6.78
CA ILE A 20 -17.35 -2.19 -6.76
C ILE A 20 -16.68 -1.82 -8.07
N GLY A 21 -16.09 -2.79 -8.78
CA GLY A 21 -15.53 -2.58 -10.11
C GLY A 21 -16.59 -2.23 -11.13
N LEU A 22 -17.75 -2.89 -11.11
CA LEU A 22 -18.91 -2.55 -11.95
C LEU A 22 -19.43 -1.15 -11.62
N ILE A 23 -19.62 -0.85 -10.33
CA ILE A 23 -20.00 0.49 -9.87
C ILE A 23 -19.01 1.54 -10.37
N ALA A 24 -17.69 1.28 -10.28
CA ALA A 24 -16.66 2.21 -10.73
C ALA A 24 -16.79 2.56 -12.22
N VAL A 25 -17.15 1.59 -13.07
CA VAL A 25 -17.41 1.82 -14.50
C VAL A 25 -18.62 2.73 -14.71
N ILE A 26 -19.72 2.46 -13.99
CA ILE A 26 -20.97 3.24 -14.11
C ILE A 26 -20.76 4.69 -13.67
N ILE A 27 -20.07 4.90 -12.54
CA ILE A 27 -19.89 6.24 -11.97
C ILE A 27 -18.81 7.05 -12.68
N TRP A 28 -17.93 6.40 -13.48
CA TRP A 28 -16.80 7.07 -14.13
C TRP A 28 -17.18 8.28 -14.98
N PRO A 29 -18.13 8.20 -15.91
CA PRO A 29 -18.53 9.34 -16.73
C PRO A 29 -19.40 10.37 -15.98
N ILE A 30 -20.00 9.99 -14.84
CA ILE A 30 -21.03 10.78 -14.15
C ILE A 30 -20.42 11.66 -13.05
N PHE A 31 -19.50 11.12 -12.28
CA PHE A 31 -18.99 11.76 -11.07
C PHE A 31 -17.58 12.30 -11.21
N PRO A 32 -17.24 13.45 -10.58
CA PRO A 32 -15.88 13.97 -10.51
C PRO A 32 -14.98 13.03 -9.72
N TYR A 33 -13.67 13.16 -9.92
CA TYR A 33 -12.65 12.26 -9.35
C TYR A 33 -12.76 12.09 -7.83
N SER A 34 -13.01 13.17 -7.08
CA SER A 34 -13.12 13.13 -5.61
C SER A 34 -14.24 12.21 -5.12
N TRP A 35 -15.38 12.21 -5.79
CA TRP A 35 -16.50 11.33 -5.47
C TRP A 35 -16.22 9.88 -5.86
N ARG A 36 -15.70 9.66 -7.07
CA ARG A 36 -15.30 8.32 -7.53
C ARG A 36 -14.30 7.69 -6.58
N TRP A 37 -13.28 8.46 -6.18
CA TRP A 37 -12.28 8.02 -5.22
C TRP A 37 -12.92 7.59 -3.90
N ARG A 38 -13.80 8.40 -3.31
CA ARG A 38 -14.49 8.08 -2.06
C ARG A 38 -15.34 6.82 -2.16
N ILE A 39 -16.10 6.67 -3.24
CA ILE A 39 -16.98 5.51 -3.47
C ILE A 39 -16.14 4.24 -3.62
N VAL A 40 -15.13 4.25 -4.48
CA VAL A 40 -14.30 3.07 -4.72
C VAL A 40 -13.48 2.69 -3.49
N THR A 41 -12.94 3.65 -2.76
CA THR A 41 -12.14 3.36 -1.55
C THR A 41 -13.00 3.02 -0.33
N CYS A 42 -14.31 3.29 -0.35
CA CYS A 42 -15.24 2.77 0.65
C CYS A 42 -15.20 1.22 0.68
N TRP A 43 -14.99 0.59 -0.47
CA TRP A 43 -14.77 -0.85 -0.54
C TRP A 43 -13.54 -1.31 0.26
N ASN A 44 -12.46 -0.56 0.28
CA ASN A 44 -11.29 -0.91 1.10
C ASN A 44 -11.65 -0.96 2.59
N ARG A 45 -12.49 -0.02 3.07
CA ARG A 45 -13.00 -0.04 4.46
C ARG A 45 -13.88 -1.27 4.72
N PHE A 46 -14.74 -1.62 3.77
CA PHE A 46 -15.52 -2.85 3.84
C PHE A 46 -14.62 -4.08 3.93
N VAL A 47 -13.57 -4.17 3.11
CA VAL A 47 -12.62 -5.30 3.16
C VAL A 47 -11.92 -5.38 4.52
N MET A 48 -11.52 -4.25 5.13
CA MET A 48 -10.93 -4.25 6.48
C MET A 48 -11.95 -4.75 7.52
N PHE A 49 -13.19 -4.31 7.45
CA PHE A 49 -14.26 -4.80 8.31
C PHE A 49 -14.52 -6.29 8.11
N TRP A 50 -14.66 -6.75 6.86
CA TRP A 50 -14.92 -8.14 6.51
C TRP A 50 -13.78 -9.07 6.94
N LEU A 51 -12.53 -8.61 6.79
CA LEU A 51 -11.35 -9.32 7.28
C LEU A 51 -11.38 -9.47 8.81
N ARG A 52 -11.80 -8.44 9.53
CA ARG A 52 -11.96 -8.49 10.99
C ARG A 52 -13.03 -9.51 11.39
N VAL A 53 -14.19 -9.50 10.76
CA VAL A 53 -15.31 -10.40 11.04
C VAL A 53 -14.93 -11.85 10.74
N CYS A 54 -14.45 -12.12 9.53
CA CYS A 54 -14.17 -13.49 9.08
C CYS A 54 -12.88 -14.05 9.69
N CYS A 55 -11.79 -13.29 9.66
CA CYS A 55 -10.47 -13.79 10.03
C CYS A 55 -9.97 -13.32 11.40
N GLY A 56 -10.68 -12.39 12.06
CA GLY A 56 -10.27 -11.86 13.37
C GLY A 56 -9.00 -11.01 13.32
N ILE A 57 -8.72 -10.39 12.16
CA ILE A 57 -7.58 -9.50 11.98
C ILE A 57 -8.02 -8.09 12.31
N ARG A 58 -7.36 -7.48 13.29
CA ARG A 58 -7.53 -6.10 13.70
C ARG A 58 -6.31 -5.29 13.30
N PHE A 59 -6.36 -3.98 13.47
CA PHE A 59 -5.20 -3.11 13.30
C PHE A 59 -5.22 -1.98 14.33
N GLU A 60 -4.04 -1.48 14.65
CA GLU A 60 -3.80 -0.29 15.47
C GLU A 60 -2.83 0.63 14.74
N ILE A 61 -3.02 1.95 14.93
CA ILE A 61 -2.24 2.98 14.23
C ILE A 61 -1.55 3.84 15.26
N ILE A 62 -0.24 4.02 15.09
CA ILE A 62 0.61 4.90 15.88
C ILE A 62 1.10 6.02 14.95
N GLY A 63 1.03 7.26 15.40
CA GLY A 63 1.41 8.42 14.58
C GLY A 63 0.31 8.89 13.61
N SER A 64 -0.97 8.60 13.86
CA SER A 64 -2.10 8.96 12.99
C SER A 64 -2.18 10.45 12.63
N LYS A 65 -1.78 11.35 13.54
CA LYS A 65 -1.73 12.81 13.33
C LYS A 65 -0.77 13.23 12.21
N HIS A 66 0.17 12.39 11.83
CA HIS A 66 1.14 12.68 10.78
C HIS A 66 0.59 12.43 9.38
N ALA A 67 -0.52 11.69 9.26
CA ALA A 67 -1.14 11.38 7.99
C ALA A 67 -1.87 12.56 7.32
N ASP A 68 -1.99 13.71 8.00
CA ASP A 68 -2.72 14.89 7.51
C ASP A 68 -1.83 15.86 6.70
N LYS A 69 -0.57 15.51 6.46
CA LYS A 69 0.37 16.33 5.68
C LYS A 69 0.27 15.99 4.20
N PHE A 70 -0.37 16.86 3.42
CA PHE A 70 -0.62 16.67 1.99
C PHE A 70 -0.16 17.88 1.16
N PRO A 71 0.29 17.67 -0.11
CA PRO A 71 0.65 16.38 -0.73
C PRO A 71 1.97 15.83 -0.19
N CYS A 72 2.11 14.50 -0.17
CA CYS A 72 3.32 13.82 0.29
C CYS A 72 3.59 12.55 -0.51
N VAL A 73 4.84 12.04 -0.43
CA VAL A 73 5.18 10.70 -0.88
C VAL A 73 5.10 9.73 0.30
N VAL A 74 4.17 8.79 0.25
CA VAL A 74 4.04 7.73 1.25
C VAL A 74 4.93 6.56 0.83
N MET A 75 5.98 6.29 1.62
CA MET A 75 6.88 5.15 1.40
C MET A 75 6.60 4.08 2.46
N ALA A 76 6.14 2.91 2.04
CA ALA A 76 5.71 1.86 2.95
C ALA A 76 6.40 0.53 2.70
N LYS A 77 6.58 -0.27 3.75
CA LYS A 77 6.95 -1.69 3.64
C LYS A 77 5.95 -2.43 2.75
N HIS A 78 6.42 -3.42 1.98
CA HIS A 78 5.56 -4.20 1.10
C HIS A 78 5.62 -5.69 1.45
N GLN A 79 4.63 -6.21 2.19
CA GLN A 79 4.60 -7.60 2.66
C GLN A 79 3.29 -8.34 2.34
N SER A 80 2.21 -7.60 2.09
CA SER A 80 0.86 -8.16 2.01
C SER A 80 0.01 -7.49 0.92
N THR A 81 -1.19 -7.96 0.73
CA THR A 81 -2.23 -7.21 0.00
C THR A 81 -2.95 -6.23 0.94
N TRP A 82 -2.86 -6.45 2.24
CA TRP A 82 -3.54 -5.65 3.25
C TRP A 82 -3.14 -4.18 3.19
N GLU A 83 -1.84 -3.90 3.22
CA GLU A 83 -1.35 -2.51 3.24
C GLU A 83 -1.69 -1.75 1.96
N THR A 84 -1.78 -2.42 0.81
CA THR A 84 -2.14 -1.75 -0.44
C THR A 84 -3.54 -1.16 -0.39
N MET A 85 -4.47 -1.85 0.26
CA MET A 85 -5.85 -1.39 0.43
C MET A 85 -5.98 -0.42 1.61
N PHE A 86 -5.31 -0.73 2.73
CA PHE A 86 -5.35 0.12 3.92
C PHE A 86 -4.79 1.51 3.63
N LEU A 87 -3.59 1.61 3.11
CA LEU A 87 -2.93 2.88 2.85
C LEU A 87 -3.67 3.70 1.77
N GLN A 88 -4.31 3.02 0.82
CA GLN A 88 -5.05 3.71 -0.24
C GLN A 88 -6.22 4.53 0.29
N TYR A 89 -6.99 4.03 1.25
CA TYR A 89 -8.08 4.83 1.83
C TYR A 89 -7.60 5.73 2.96
N TYR A 90 -6.51 5.37 3.64
CA TYR A 90 -6.01 6.10 4.80
C TYR A 90 -5.31 7.41 4.42
N PHE A 91 -4.47 7.39 3.39
CA PHE A 91 -3.73 8.54 2.87
C PHE A 91 -4.38 9.20 1.65
N GLY A 92 -5.65 8.98 1.43
CA GLY A 92 -6.29 9.46 0.21
C GLY A 92 -6.67 10.94 0.17
N PRO A 93 -6.74 11.49 -1.05
CA PRO A 93 -6.57 10.78 -2.32
C PRO A 93 -5.11 10.44 -2.61
N VAL A 94 -4.85 9.20 -3.01
CA VAL A 94 -3.51 8.69 -3.26
C VAL A 94 -3.43 7.96 -4.60
N SER A 95 -2.40 8.26 -5.38
CA SER A 95 -2.04 7.53 -6.58
C SER A 95 -1.03 6.43 -6.27
N THR A 96 -1.30 5.22 -6.74
CA THR A 96 -0.44 4.05 -6.53
C THR A 96 0.25 3.65 -7.81
N ILE A 97 1.46 3.09 -7.70
CA ILE A 97 2.18 2.55 -8.86
C ILE A 97 1.75 1.10 -9.05
N LEU A 98 1.20 0.77 -10.20
CA LEU A 98 0.64 -0.53 -10.52
C LEU A 98 1.23 -1.11 -11.80
N LYS A 99 1.25 -2.45 -11.89
CA LYS A 99 1.53 -3.13 -13.15
C LYS A 99 0.41 -2.87 -14.16
N LYS A 100 0.76 -2.53 -15.40
CA LYS A 100 -0.16 -2.29 -16.50
C LYS A 100 -1.14 -3.45 -16.74
N GLU A 101 -0.68 -4.69 -16.54
CA GLU A 101 -1.48 -5.88 -16.73
C GLU A 101 -2.68 -5.98 -15.76
N LEU A 102 -2.62 -5.33 -14.59
CA LEU A 102 -3.73 -5.33 -13.63
C LEU A 102 -5.00 -4.70 -14.19
N PHE A 103 -4.87 -3.77 -15.14
CA PHE A 103 -6.03 -3.15 -15.81
C PHE A 103 -6.78 -4.09 -16.73
N ARG A 104 -6.17 -5.22 -17.12
CA ARG A 104 -6.81 -6.25 -17.95
C ARG A 104 -7.75 -7.17 -17.15
N ILE A 105 -7.68 -7.10 -15.79
CA ILE A 105 -8.58 -7.89 -14.95
C ILE A 105 -9.96 -7.22 -14.98
N PRO A 106 -10.99 -7.90 -15.51
CA PRO A 106 -12.34 -7.34 -15.58
C PRO A 106 -12.82 -6.87 -14.19
N PHE A 107 -13.59 -5.81 -14.18
CA PHE A 107 -14.15 -5.16 -12.98
C PHE A 107 -13.09 -4.59 -12.03
N PHE A 108 -12.20 -5.43 -11.51
CA PHE A 108 -11.13 -5.01 -10.58
C PHE A 108 -10.19 -3.98 -11.22
N GLY A 109 -9.70 -4.25 -12.42
CA GLY A 109 -8.81 -3.34 -13.16
C GLY A 109 -9.50 -2.02 -13.52
N TRP A 110 -10.79 -2.06 -13.82
CA TRP A 110 -11.59 -0.87 -14.11
C TRP A 110 -11.79 -0.01 -12.85
N GLY A 111 -12.06 -0.64 -11.70
CA GLY A 111 -12.10 0.05 -10.41
C GLY A 111 -10.77 0.74 -10.09
N LEU A 112 -9.65 0.03 -10.29
CA LEU A 112 -8.32 0.60 -10.09
C LEU A 112 -8.05 1.79 -11.01
N ALA A 113 -8.41 1.71 -12.28
CA ALA A 113 -8.20 2.77 -13.25
C ALA A 113 -8.91 4.09 -12.85
N SER A 114 -10.07 3.99 -12.16
CA SER A 114 -10.82 5.16 -11.68
C SER A 114 -10.07 5.98 -10.61
N LEU A 115 -9.05 5.40 -9.97
CA LEU A 115 -8.27 5.99 -8.87
C LEU A 115 -7.02 6.76 -9.33
N ARG A 116 -6.86 6.99 -10.65
CA ARG A 116 -5.69 7.67 -11.24
C ARG A 116 -4.34 7.07 -10.85
N PRO A 117 -4.18 5.74 -10.92
CA PRO A 117 -2.90 5.12 -10.63
C PRO A 117 -1.86 5.43 -11.71
N ILE A 118 -0.60 5.13 -11.41
CA ILE A 118 0.50 5.19 -12.37
C ILE A 118 0.74 3.77 -12.88
N ALA A 119 0.38 3.54 -14.13
CA ALA A 119 0.56 2.25 -14.79
C ALA A 119 1.95 2.12 -15.37
N ILE A 120 2.68 1.06 -15.03
CA ILE A 120 4.02 0.82 -15.53
C ILE A 120 4.13 -0.48 -16.31
N ASP A 121 4.89 -0.44 -17.38
CA ASP A 121 5.37 -1.61 -18.10
C ASP A 121 6.74 -1.99 -17.51
N ARG A 122 6.82 -3.14 -16.83
CA ARG A 122 8.05 -3.61 -16.20
C ARG A 122 9.01 -4.28 -17.18
N SER A 123 8.61 -4.51 -18.44
CA SER A 123 9.48 -5.05 -19.47
C SER A 123 10.56 -4.05 -19.91
N ASN A 124 10.30 -2.73 -19.70
CA ASN A 124 11.26 -1.67 -19.95
C ASN A 124 11.53 -0.86 -18.66
N PRO A 125 12.48 -1.28 -17.81
CA PRO A 125 12.72 -0.66 -16.50
C PRO A 125 13.11 0.83 -16.58
N ILE A 126 13.89 1.22 -17.59
CA ILE A 126 14.36 2.60 -17.76
C ILE A 126 13.18 3.52 -18.07
N GLN A 127 12.35 3.12 -19.03
CA GLN A 127 11.15 3.89 -19.39
C GLN A 127 10.15 3.92 -18.22
N ALA A 128 9.97 2.80 -17.52
CA ALA A 128 9.11 2.73 -16.34
C ALA A 128 9.53 3.73 -15.26
N LEU A 129 10.82 3.86 -14.96
CA LEU A 129 11.32 4.84 -13.99
C LEU A 129 11.07 6.29 -14.42
N LYS A 130 11.26 6.61 -15.72
CA LYS A 130 10.94 7.94 -16.25
C LYS A 130 9.46 8.27 -16.12
N GLU A 131 8.59 7.32 -16.47
CA GLU A 131 7.13 7.48 -16.36
C GLU A 131 6.67 7.62 -14.91
N ILE A 132 7.21 6.82 -13.99
CA ILE A 132 6.92 6.94 -12.55
C ILE A 132 7.27 8.36 -12.07
N LYS A 133 8.45 8.86 -12.40
CA LYS A 133 8.89 10.19 -11.98
C LYS A 133 7.98 11.28 -12.56
N LYS A 134 7.76 11.26 -13.87
CA LYS A 134 6.92 12.27 -14.57
C LYS A 134 5.50 12.29 -14.02
N GLN A 135 4.82 11.13 -14.03
CA GLN A 135 3.44 11.05 -13.58
C GLN A 135 3.32 11.24 -12.06
N GLY A 136 4.29 10.77 -11.26
CA GLY A 136 4.31 10.97 -9.81
C GLY A 136 4.33 12.45 -9.42
N ILE A 137 5.22 13.23 -10.04
CA ILE A 137 5.28 14.68 -9.81
C ILE A 137 3.95 15.35 -10.25
N GLU A 138 3.39 14.92 -11.37
CA GLU A 138 2.11 15.46 -11.85
C GLU A 138 0.97 15.17 -10.86
N ARG A 139 0.89 13.94 -10.30
CA ARG A 139 -0.14 13.59 -9.31
C ARG A 139 0.00 14.40 -8.02
N LEU A 140 1.23 14.61 -7.54
CA LEU A 140 1.49 15.45 -6.38
C LEU A 140 1.06 16.91 -6.63
N LYS A 141 1.37 17.48 -7.80
CA LYS A 141 0.90 18.82 -8.20
C LYS A 141 -0.62 18.93 -8.30
N GLN A 142 -1.32 17.84 -8.63
CA GLN A 142 -2.79 17.76 -8.65
C GLN A 142 -3.42 17.58 -7.25
N GLY A 143 -2.62 17.57 -6.18
CA GLY A 143 -3.08 17.42 -4.79
C GLY A 143 -3.28 15.97 -4.35
N ASN A 144 -2.89 14.97 -5.17
CA ASN A 144 -2.88 13.58 -4.72
C ASN A 144 -1.58 13.27 -3.98
N ASN A 145 -1.65 12.41 -2.99
CA ASN A 145 -0.46 11.75 -2.45
C ASN A 145 0.05 10.71 -3.44
N LEU A 146 1.31 10.33 -3.31
CA LEU A 146 1.90 9.26 -4.10
C LEU A 146 2.33 8.11 -3.17
N MET A 147 1.75 6.93 -3.34
CA MET A 147 2.13 5.74 -2.59
C MET A 147 3.15 4.91 -3.36
N ILE A 148 4.30 4.68 -2.72
CA ILE A 148 5.41 3.90 -3.27
C ILE A 148 5.79 2.81 -2.29
N PHE A 149 5.93 1.60 -2.82
CA PHE A 149 6.59 0.50 -2.14
C PHE A 149 8.02 0.41 -2.65
N PRO A 150 9.02 0.91 -1.90
CA PRO A 150 10.37 1.08 -2.43
C PRO A 150 11.07 -0.24 -2.78
N GLU A 151 10.62 -1.35 -2.20
CA GLU A 151 11.11 -2.69 -2.51
C GLU A 151 10.69 -3.18 -3.91
N GLY A 152 9.70 -2.54 -4.57
CA GLY A 152 9.19 -2.86 -5.90
C GLY A 152 8.44 -4.19 -6.00
N THR A 153 8.53 -5.04 -4.99
CA THR A 153 7.83 -6.33 -4.87
C THR A 153 7.57 -6.63 -3.41
N ARG A 154 6.63 -7.55 -3.13
CA ARG A 154 6.38 -7.99 -1.76
C ARG A 154 7.52 -8.84 -1.25
N THR A 155 8.08 -8.46 -0.09
CA THR A 155 9.13 -9.21 0.61
C THR A 155 8.50 -10.11 1.67
N PRO A 156 9.04 -11.32 1.89
CA PRO A 156 8.65 -12.16 3.01
C PRO A 156 8.82 -11.45 4.36
N VAL A 157 8.05 -11.89 5.36
CA VAL A 157 8.22 -11.40 6.73
C VAL A 157 9.60 -11.77 7.24
N GLY A 158 10.29 -10.82 7.88
CA GLY A 158 11.66 -10.98 8.38
C GLY A 158 12.76 -10.71 7.34
N GLU A 159 12.39 -10.52 6.07
CA GLU A 159 13.36 -10.14 5.03
C GLU A 159 13.35 -8.63 4.78
N VAL A 160 14.51 -8.09 4.46
CA VAL A 160 14.71 -6.69 4.04
C VAL A 160 14.98 -6.66 2.55
N GLY A 161 14.11 -5.99 1.81
CA GLY A 161 14.29 -5.80 0.36
C GLY A 161 15.27 -4.68 0.01
N ASN A 162 15.59 -4.59 -1.27
CA ASN A 162 16.37 -3.45 -1.78
C ASN A 162 15.44 -2.25 -2.00
N TYR A 163 15.76 -1.10 -1.40
CA TYR A 163 14.96 0.12 -1.51
C TYR A 163 15.39 0.94 -2.72
N ALA A 164 14.48 1.07 -3.69
CA ALA A 164 14.69 1.91 -4.87
C ALA A 164 14.65 3.40 -4.50
N ARG A 165 15.54 4.18 -5.11
CA ARG A 165 15.67 5.63 -4.85
C ARG A 165 14.58 6.49 -5.49
N SER A 166 13.69 5.89 -6.29
CA SER A 166 12.67 6.61 -7.05
C SER A 166 11.70 7.40 -6.15
N GLY A 167 11.36 6.88 -4.96
CA GLY A 167 10.50 7.58 -4.01
C GLY A 167 11.12 8.89 -3.50
N ALA A 168 12.36 8.81 -3.04
CA ALA A 168 13.12 9.98 -2.59
C ALA A 168 13.36 10.98 -3.74
N ASP A 169 13.73 10.49 -4.92
CA ASP A 169 13.96 11.34 -6.10
C ASP A 169 12.70 12.10 -6.53
N ILE A 170 11.52 11.48 -6.47
CA ILE A 170 10.25 12.14 -6.77
C ILE A 170 9.89 13.17 -5.69
N ALA A 171 10.04 12.82 -4.43
CA ALA A 171 9.72 13.72 -3.31
C ALA A 171 10.58 14.99 -3.34
N ILE A 172 11.90 14.85 -3.54
CA ILE A 172 12.83 15.97 -3.72
C ILE A 172 12.45 16.82 -4.94
N SER A 173 12.20 16.17 -6.10
CA SER A 173 11.86 16.87 -7.34
C SER A 173 10.51 17.60 -7.27
N ALA A 174 9.59 17.14 -6.42
CA ALA A 174 8.29 17.75 -6.23
C ALA A 174 8.26 18.76 -5.07
N GLY A 175 9.31 18.82 -4.24
CA GLY A 175 9.39 19.68 -3.06
C GLY A 175 8.37 19.31 -1.98
N VAL A 176 8.09 17.99 -1.80
CA VAL A 176 7.11 17.50 -0.83
C VAL A 176 7.77 16.56 0.20
N PRO A 177 7.24 16.47 1.43
CA PRO A 177 7.78 15.55 2.42
C PRO A 177 7.52 14.07 2.08
N ILE A 178 8.30 13.20 2.72
CA ILE A 178 8.06 11.76 2.75
C ILE A 178 7.40 11.40 4.08
N ILE A 179 6.35 10.57 4.02
CA ILE A 179 5.79 9.87 5.17
C ILE A 179 6.19 8.40 5.05
N ALA A 180 7.01 7.94 5.98
CA ALA A 180 7.40 6.53 6.05
C ALA A 180 6.36 5.74 6.85
N VAL A 181 6.03 4.53 6.39
CA VAL A 181 5.05 3.65 7.05
C VAL A 181 5.63 2.26 7.25
N ALA A 182 5.75 1.88 8.51
CA ALA A 182 6.13 0.55 8.93
C ALA A 182 4.89 -0.26 9.36
N HIS A 183 4.85 -1.56 9.07
CA HIS A 183 3.77 -2.44 9.51
C HIS A 183 4.20 -3.91 9.47
N ASN A 184 3.49 -4.77 10.22
CA ASN A 184 3.70 -6.21 10.25
C ASN A 184 2.55 -7.02 9.62
N ALA A 185 1.88 -6.44 8.60
CA ALA A 185 0.70 -7.04 7.97
C ALA A 185 0.95 -8.41 7.33
N GLY A 186 2.19 -8.67 6.89
CA GLY A 186 2.58 -9.96 6.31
C GLY A 186 2.43 -11.13 7.26
N GLU A 187 2.47 -10.92 8.58
CA GLU A 187 2.27 -11.98 9.57
C GLU A 187 0.83 -12.47 9.59
N CYS A 188 -0.16 -11.58 9.46
CA CYS A 188 -1.58 -11.92 9.47
C CYS A 188 -2.11 -12.29 8.08
N TRP A 189 -1.64 -11.60 7.03
CA TRP A 189 -2.03 -11.86 5.65
C TRP A 189 -0.78 -12.06 4.76
N PRO A 190 -0.11 -13.22 4.84
CA PRO A 190 1.09 -13.51 4.09
C PRO A 190 0.86 -13.45 2.57
N HIS A 191 1.87 -12.96 1.85
CA HIS A 191 1.83 -12.93 0.39
C HIS A 191 1.74 -14.33 -0.20
N LYS A 192 0.90 -14.52 -1.23
CA LYS A 192 0.65 -15.81 -1.92
C LYS A 192 0.11 -16.94 -1.04
N GLN A 193 -0.32 -16.66 0.19
CA GLN A 193 -0.95 -17.68 1.03
C GLN A 193 -2.46 -17.49 1.10
N PHE A 194 -3.18 -18.63 1.03
CA PHE A 194 -4.63 -18.62 1.14
C PHE A 194 -5.09 -18.32 2.57
N ILE A 195 -4.40 -18.88 3.56
CA ILE A 195 -4.80 -18.76 4.97
C ILE A 195 -4.47 -17.36 5.50
N LYS A 196 -5.43 -16.78 6.24
CA LYS A 196 -5.29 -15.54 7.02
C LYS A 196 -5.25 -15.91 8.49
N TYR A 197 -4.32 -15.31 9.23
CA TYR A 197 -4.09 -15.62 10.64
C TYR A 197 -4.65 -14.51 11.52
N PRO A 198 -5.46 -14.85 12.56
CA PRO A 198 -6.02 -13.85 13.46
C PRO A 198 -4.91 -13.13 14.23
N GLY A 199 -5.11 -11.82 14.43
CA GLY A 199 -4.11 -11.01 15.12
C GLY A 199 -4.39 -9.52 15.05
N THR A 200 -3.40 -8.72 15.44
CA THR A 200 -3.46 -7.26 15.38
C THR A 200 -2.27 -6.72 14.60
N ILE A 201 -2.55 -6.19 13.42
CA ILE A 201 -1.56 -5.51 12.59
C ILE A 201 -1.24 -4.17 13.21
N ARG A 202 0.04 -3.89 13.45
CA ARG A 202 0.51 -2.56 13.83
C ARG A 202 0.93 -1.78 12.63
N VAL A 203 0.54 -0.50 12.60
CA VAL A 203 0.94 0.48 11.61
C VAL A 203 1.56 1.65 12.33
N VAL A 204 2.82 1.92 12.04
CA VAL A 204 3.54 3.08 12.59
C VAL A 204 3.79 4.06 11.45
N ILE A 205 3.38 5.31 11.64
CA ILE A 205 3.48 6.39 10.65
C ILE A 205 4.51 7.39 11.18
N SER A 206 5.52 7.71 10.37
CA SER A 206 6.56 8.66 10.74
C SER A 206 6.05 10.09 10.81
N GLU A 207 6.76 10.95 11.50
CA GLU A 207 6.69 12.38 11.23
C GLU A 207 7.07 12.66 9.77
N PRO A 208 6.63 13.80 9.20
CA PRO A 208 7.05 14.21 7.88
C PRO A 208 8.57 14.33 7.81
N ILE A 209 9.16 13.65 6.85
CA ILE A 209 10.60 13.71 6.56
C ILE A 209 10.79 14.74 5.46
N GLU A 210 11.32 15.89 5.81
CA GLU A 210 11.58 16.98 4.87
C GLU A 210 12.65 16.58 3.86
N THR A 211 12.49 17.08 2.62
CA THR A 211 13.32 16.64 1.47
C THR A 211 14.24 17.73 0.94
N GLU A 212 14.05 18.98 1.38
CA GLU A 212 14.86 20.12 0.94
C GLU A 212 16.34 19.94 1.31
N GLY A 213 17.22 20.19 0.34
CA GLY A 213 18.66 20.08 0.51
C GLY A 213 19.22 18.67 0.74
N LYS A 214 18.38 17.62 0.69
CA LYS A 214 18.81 16.24 0.96
C LYS A 214 19.27 15.49 -0.30
N ASP A 215 20.28 14.65 -0.13
CA ASP A 215 20.68 13.68 -1.16
C ASP A 215 19.70 12.51 -1.22
N ARG A 216 19.32 12.10 -2.44
CA ARG A 216 18.34 11.02 -2.67
C ARG A 216 18.79 9.65 -2.13
N LYS A 217 20.11 9.38 -2.11
CA LYS A 217 20.66 8.10 -1.62
C LYS A 217 20.54 8.07 -0.10
N GLN A 218 21.00 9.13 0.54
CA GLN A 218 20.93 9.26 1.99
C GLN A 218 19.48 9.25 2.48
N LEU A 219 18.60 10.01 1.84
CA LEU A 219 17.18 10.05 2.18
C LEU A 219 16.49 8.68 2.05
N THR A 220 16.86 7.90 1.01
CA THR A 220 16.32 6.54 0.84
C THR A 220 16.81 5.62 1.96
N GLU A 221 18.07 5.73 2.37
CA GLU A 221 18.64 4.92 3.45
C GLU A 221 18.03 5.31 4.81
N ASP A 222 17.83 6.60 5.06
CA ASP A 222 17.16 7.10 6.27
C ASP A 222 15.73 6.53 6.39
N VAL A 223 14.95 6.57 5.31
CA VAL A 223 13.60 6.02 5.26
C VAL A 223 13.62 4.51 5.48
N LYS A 224 14.53 3.78 4.85
CA LYS A 224 14.70 2.34 5.02
C LYS A 224 15.03 2.00 6.47
N ASN A 225 16.03 2.65 7.04
CA ASN A 225 16.46 2.41 8.41
C ASN A 225 15.34 2.70 9.41
N TRP A 226 14.53 3.73 9.16
CA TRP A 226 13.38 4.03 9.98
C TRP A 226 12.32 2.93 9.87
N ILE A 227 11.91 2.53 8.63
CA ILE A 227 10.89 1.51 8.42
C ILE A 227 11.31 0.17 9.04
N GLU A 228 12.52 -0.31 8.74
CA GLU A 228 12.99 -1.59 9.22
C GLU A 228 13.25 -1.56 10.74
N GLY A 229 13.72 -0.42 11.27
CA GLY A 229 13.89 -0.21 12.70
C GLY A 229 12.56 -0.25 13.48
N GLU A 230 11.50 0.35 12.95
CA GLU A 230 10.17 0.27 13.56
C GLU A 230 9.58 -1.15 13.48
N ILE A 231 9.75 -1.86 12.36
CA ILE A 231 9.31 -3.26 12.24
C ILE A 231 10.00 -4.17 13.25
N ALA A 232 11.30 -3.96 13.46
CA ALA A 232 12.08 -4.75 14.42
C ALA A 232 11.57 -4.63 15.87
N LYS A 233 11.03 -3.46 16.23
CA LYS A 233 10.46 -3.17 17.56
C LYS A 233 9.03 -3.72 17.72
N MET A 234 8.34 -4.07 16.63
CA MET A 234 6.95 -4.53 16.71
C MET A 234 6.87 -5.90 17.38
N PRO A 235 5.95 -6.10 18.33
CA PRO A 235 5.61 -7.43 18.80
C PRO A 235 4.94 -8.23 17.68
N PRO A 236 4.91 -9.57 17.79
CA PRO A 236 4.22 -10.41 16.82
C PRO A 236 2.76 -9.96 16.61
N ALA A 237 2.34 -9.88 15.35
CA ALA A 237 0.97 -9.51 15.02
C ALA A 237 -0.02 -10.65 15.30
N ARG A 238 0.41 -11.88 15.15
CA ARG A 238 -0.42 -13.09 15.30
C ARG A 238 -0.75 -13.38 16.75
N LYS A 239 -1.98 -13.83 16.99
CA LYS A 239 -2.42 -14.23 18.34
C LYS A 239 -1.69 -15.44 18.92
N ASP A 240 -1.17 -16.33 18.06
CA ASP A 240 -0.38 -17.48 18.47
C ASP A 240 1.07 -17.13 18.83
N GLY A 241 1.44 -15.84 18.75
CA GLY A 241 2.77 -15.35 19.09
C GLY A 241 3.87 -15.78 18.10
N VAL A 242 3.50 -16.48 17.02
CA VAL A 242 4.46 -16.95 16.03
C VAL A 242 4.96 -15.75 15.20
N LYS A 243 6.18 -15.33 15.45
CA LYS A 243 6.90 -14.40 14.58
C LYS A 243 7.40 -15.22 13.39
N LEU A 244 6.90 -14.93 12.20
CA LEU A 244 7.41 -15.57 10.99
C LEU A 244 8.85 -15.06 10.79
N VAL A 245 9.82 -15.88 11.12
CA VAL A 245 11.21 -15.66 10.76
C VAL A 245 11.38 -16.11 9.30
N ALA A 246 12.19 -15.41 8.53
CA ALA A 246 12.53 -15.85 7.18
C ALA A 246 13.00 -17.31 7.23
N ILE A 247 12.32 -18.17 6.46
CA ILE A 247 12.78 -19.54 6.29
C ILE A 247 14.09 -19.42 5.51
N GLU A 248 15.22 -19.74 6.14
CA GLU A 248 16.48 -19.86 5.43
C GLU A 248 16.26 -20.77 4.23
N LYS A 249 16.48 -20.21 3.05
CA LYS A 249 16.49 -21.01 1.81
C LYS A 249 17.70 -21.93 1.90
N LYS A 250 17.43 -23.22 2.16
CA LYS A 250 18.38 -24.28 1.87
C LYS A 250 18.55 -24.45 0.38
#